data_84e6e9a68342d404930a6da497cc6868
#
_entry.id   84e6e9a68342d404930a6da497cc6868
#
_cell.length_a   1.000
_cell.length_b   1.000
_cell.length_c   1.000
_cell.angle_alpha   90.00
_cell.angle_beta   90.00
_cell.angle_gamma   90.00
#
_symmetry.space_group_name_H-M   'P 1'
#
loop_
_entity.id
_entity.type
_entity.pdbx_description
1 polymer ?
#
loop_
_entity_poly.entity_id
_entity_poly.type
_entity_poly.pdbx_seq_one_letter_code
_entity_poly.pdbx_strand_id
1 'polypeptide(L)'
;MTVQTCFEERDLTEYGFIKGDCLSSELAFSLTGKKYPKWKARKGGLCNCVEMADIGVYNTCHHLCKYCYANFDEKQVKQNIEKHNPNSSLLIGELEKDDIIKERKA
;
A
#
# COMPACT_ATOMS: atom_id res chain seq x y z
N MET A 1 21.34 -2.08 -15.41
CA MET A 1 20.19 -1.98 -14.48
C MET A 1 19.10 -2.93 -14.94
N THR A 2 18.58 -3.74 -14.04
CA THR A 2 17.49 -4.67 -14.33
C THR A 2 16.17 -4.00 -13.96
N VAL A 3 15.20 -4.02 -14.87
CA VAL A 3 13.86 -3.47 -14.64
C VAL A 3 12.84 -4.58 -14.66
N GLN A 4 12.01 -4.65 -13.62
CA GLN A 4 10.95 -5.64 -13.52
C GLN A 4 9.58 -4.98 -13.35
N THR A 5 8.54 -5.67 -13.82
CA THR A 5 7.15 -5.30 -13.61
C THR A 5 6.53 -6.15 -12.50
N CYS A 6 5.58 -5.57 -11.79
CA CYS A 6 4.79 -6.27 -10.80
C CYS A 6 3.32 -5.92 -10.99
N PHE A 7 2.44 -6.93 -10.99
CA PHE A 7 1.01 -6.74 -11.20
C PHE A 7 0.65 -6.08 -12.54
N GLU A 8 1.50 -6.28 -13.55
CA GLU A 8 1.28 -5.75 -14.91
C GLU A 8 0.65 -6.84 -15.77
N GLU A 9 -0.49 -6.52 -16.38
CA GLU A 9 -1.22 -7.44 -17.25
C GLU A 9 -0.51 -7.64 -18.60
N ARG A 10 0.15 -6.60 -19.11
CA ARG A 10 0.86 -6.67 -20.37
C ARG A 10 2.19 -7.39 -20.23
N ASP A 11 2.51 -8.20 -21.21
CA ASP A 11 3.85 -8.80 -21.31
C ASP A 11 4.81 -7.81 -21.98
N LEU A 12 5.71 -7.25 -21.18
CA LEU A 12 6.73 -6.29 -21.64
C LEU A 12 8.13 -6.92 -21.75
N THR A 13 8.22 -8.26 -21.72
CA THR A 13 9.50 -8.96 -21.79
C THR A 13 10.26 -8.71 -23.09
N GLU A 14 9.56 -8.46 -24.20
CA GLU A 14 10.16 -8.09 -25.48
C GLU A 14 10.91 -6.76 -25.44
N TYR A 15 10.59 -5.88 -24.50
CA TYR A 15 11.27 -4.60 -24.27
C TYR A 15 12.36 -4.66 -23.18
N GLY A 16 12.72 -5.86 -22.74
CA GLY A 16 13.74 -6.06 -21.72
C GLY A 16 13.27 -5.97 -20.27
N PHE A 17 11.95 -5.89 -20.04
CA PHE A 17 11.40 -5.97 -18.69
C PHE A 17 11.27 -7.42 -18.24
N ILE A 18 11.41 -7.65 -16.93
CA ILE A 18 11.24 -8.97 -16.30
C ILE A 18 9.96 -8.94 -15.50
N LYS A 19 9.13 -9.98 -15.61
CA LYS A 19 8.01 -10.18 -14.70
C LYS A 19 8.54 -10.64 -13.35
N GLY A 20 8.14 -9.94 -12.29
CA GLY A 20 8.60 -10.26 -10.94
C GLY A 20 7.58 -9.88 -9.87
N ASP A 21 7.95 -10.16 -8.65
CA ASP A 21 7.14 -9.87 -7.46
C ASP A 21 7.86 -8.80 -6.63
N CYS A 22 7.23 -7.64 -6.43
CA CYS A 22 7.84 -6.56 -5.66
C CYS A 22 7.93 -6.90 -4.16
N LEU A 23 7.00 -7.68 -3.64
CA LEU A 23 7.02 -8.15 -2.26
C LEU A 23 6.52 -9.60 -2.18
N SER A 24 7.40 -10.54 -2.46
CA SER A 24 7.14 -11.97 -2.28
C SER A 24 7.31 -12.40 -0.82
N SER A 25 6.76 -13.55 -0.47
CA SER A 25 7.00 -14.16 0.86
C SER A 25 8.48 -14.46 1.10
N GLU A 26 9.22 -14.80 0.05
CA GLU A 26 10.66 -15.05 0.10
C GLU A 26 11.45 -13.78 0.42
N LEU A 27 11.10 -12.66 -0.23
CA LEU A 27 11.71 -11.37 0.07
C LEU A 27 11.40 -10.93 1.50
N ALA A 28 10.17 -11.06 1.94
CA ALA A 28 9.76 -10.74 3.30
C ALA A 28 10.55 -11.58 4.33
N PHE A 29 10.73 -12.87 4.06
CA PHE A 29 11.56 -13.74 4.90
C PHE A 29 13.03 -13.28 4.93
N SER A 30 13.61 -12.92 3.79
CA SER A 30 15.01 -12.48 3.71
C SER A 30 15.25 -11.19 4.49
N LEU A 31 14.27 -10.30 4.55
CA LEU A 31 14.37 -9.01 5.25
C LEU A 31 14.08 -9.11 6.75
N THR A 32 13.16 -9.97 7.15
CA THR A 32 12.71 -10.06 8.54
C THR A 32 13.22 -11.28 9.30
N GLY A 33 13.68 -12.30 8.60
CA GLY A 33 14.05 -13.59 9.18
C GLY A 33 12.89 -14.42 9.70
N LYS A 34 11.65 -13.98 9.47
CA LYS A 34 10.43 -14.63 9.95
C LYS A 34 9.66 -15.25 8.81
N LYS A 35 9.16 -16.48 9.02
CA LYS A 35 8.22 -17.13 8.11
C LYS A 35 6.79 -16.80 8.52
N TYR A 36 5.98 -16.46 7.53
CA TYR A 36 4.57 -16.16 7.73
C TYR A 36 3.72 -17.16 6.94
N PRO A 37 3.51 -18.39 7.46
CA PRO A 37 2.87 -19.47 6.71
C PRO A 37 1.40 -19.18 6.36
N LYS A 38 0.78 -18.21 7.03
CA LYS A 38 -0.58 -17.77 6.74
C LYS A 38 -0.66 -16.68 5.66
N TRP A 39 0.47 -16.16 5.20
CA TRP A 39 0.47 -15.16 4.14
C TRP A 39 0.05 -15.78 2.83
N LYS A 40 -1.01 -15.27 2.28
CA LYS A 40 -1.54 -15.68 1.00
C LYS A 40 -1.02 -14.76 -0.10
N ALA A 41 -0.95 -15.28 -1.33
CA ALA A 41 -0.69 -14.46 -2.49
C ALA A 41 -1.82 -13.43 -2.70
N ARG A 42 -1.45 -12.28 -3.23
CA ARG A 42 -2.39 -11.21 -3.58
C ARG A 42 -3.41 -11.73 -4.59
N LYS A 43 -4.67 -11.37 -4.39
CA LYS A 43 -5.74 -11.73 -5.33
C LYS A 43 -5.53 -11.05 -6.69
N GLY A 44 -5.91 -11.75 -7.76
CA GLY A 44 -5.83 -11.24 -9.13
C GLY A 44 -4.92 -12.04 -10.06
N GLY A 45 -4.01 -12.87 -9.56
CA GLY A 45 -3.21 -13.80 -10.35
C GLY A 45 -2.12 -13.17 -11.23
N LEU A 46 -1.92 -11.84 -11.16
CA LEU A 46 -0.93 -11.12 -11.97
C LEU A 46 0.47 -11.12 -11.35
N CYS A 47 0.59 -11.45 -10.08
CA CYS A 47 1.86 -11.59 -9.36
C CYS A 47 1.72 -12.51 -8.16
N ASN A 48 2.85 -12.94 -7.58
CA ASN A 48 2.91 -13.75 -6.37
C ASN A 48 3.26 -12.92 -5.12
N CYS A 49 3.03 -11.61 -5.16
CA CYS A 49 3.21 -10.76 -4.00
C CYS A 49 2.28 -11.16 -2.86
N VAL A 50 2.75 -11.01 -1.63
CA VAL A 50 1.94 -11.28 -0.45
C VAL A 50 0.78 -10.31 -0.34
N GLU A 51 -0.30 -10.74 0.29
CA GLU A 51 -1.44 -9.88 0.58
C GLU A 51 -1.02 -8.78 1.56
N MET A 52 -1.30 -7.55 1.21
CA MET A 52 -0.93 -6.37 1.98
C MET A 52 -2.16 -5.58 2.41
N ALA A 53 -2.07 -4.89 3.55
CA ALA A 53 -3.06 -3.91 3.94
C ALA A 53 -2.58 -2.52 3.51
N ASP A 54 -3.42 -1.82 2.79
CA ASP A 54 -3.20 -0.40 2.51
C ASP A 54 -3.63 0.41 3.74
N ILE A 55 -2.69 1.15 4.31
CA ILE A 55 -2.92 2.05 5.44
C ILE A 55 -3.07 3.51 5.00
N GLY A 56 -2.96 3.77 3.69
CA GLY A 56 -3.09 5.10 3.13
C GLY A 56 -4.54 5.55 2.99
N VAL A 57 -4.74 6.85 2.89
CA VAL A 57 -6.03 7.49 2.63
C VAL A 57 -5.87 8.50 1.51
N TYR A 58 -6.84 8.58 0.61
CA TYR A 58 -6.85 9.58 -0.45
C TYR A 58 -6.89 11.00 0.11
N ASN A 59 -6.32 11.95 -0.64
CA ASN A 59 -6.26 13.37 -0.28
C ASN A 59 -5.54 13.65 1.05
N THR A 60 -4.39 13.04 1.27
CA THR A 60 -3.60 13.23 2.50
C THR A 60 -2.18 13.72 2.27
N CYS A 61 -1.72 13.80 1.02
CA CYS A 61 -0.37 14.23 0.69
C CYS A 61 -0.35 15.72 0.30
N HIS A 62 0.47 16.52 0.98
CA HIS A 62 0.57 17.96 0.72
C HIS A 62 1.42 18.34 -0.51
N HIS A 63 2.05 17.38 -1.17
CA HIS A 63 2.86 17.66 -2.36
C HIS A 63 2.04 18.11 -3.57
N LEU A 64 0.78 17.70 -3.68
CA LEU A 64 -0.17 18.16 -4.70
C LEU A 64 0.33 17.96 -6.14
N CYS A 65 1.00 16.85 -6.41
CA CYS A 65 1.44 16.52 -7.77
C CYS A 65 0.25 16.47 -8.72
N LYS A 66 0.35 17.14 -9.86
CA LYS A 66 -0.76 17.27 -10.83
C LYS A 66 -1.25 15.95 -11.41
N TYR A 67 -0.38 14.95 -11.48
CA TYR A 67 -0.68 13.61 -12.02
C TYR A 67 -0.94 12.56 -10.94
N CYS A 68 -1.09 12.94 -9.69
CA CYS A 68 -1.27 12.01 -8.59
C CYS A 68 -2.71 11.51 -8.51
N TYR A 69 -2.91 10.22 -8.66
CA TYR A 69 -4.23 9.59 -8.52
C TYR A 69 -4.77 9.62 -7.08
N ALA A 70 -3.89 9.76 -6.09
CA ALA A 70 -4.26 9.73 -4.67
C ALA A 70 -4.71 11.09 -4.13
N ASN A 71 -4.41 12.20 -4.83
CA ASN A 71 -4.81 13.55 -4.49
C ASN A 71 -5.61 14.17 -5.64
N PHE A 72 -6.91 14.27 -5.47
CA PHE A 72 -7.81 14.82 -6.50
C PHE A 72 -8.62 16.02 -6.01
N ASP A 73 -8.53 16.39 -4.74
CA ASP A 73 -9.21 17.55 -4.15
C ASP A 73 -8.29 18.28 -3.17
N GLU A 74 -7.79 19.43 -3.59
CA GLU A 74 -6.86 20.24 -2.78
C GLU A 74 -7.48 20.75 -1.47
N LYS A 75 -8.76 21.11 -1.48
CA LYS A 75 -9.45 21.53 -0.24
C LYS A 75 -9.52 20.40 0.77
N GLN A 76 -9.84 19.20 0.29
CA GLN A 76 -9.91 18.02 1.14
C GLN A 76 -8.53 17.67 1.70
N VAL A 77 -7.47 17.81 0.91
CA VAL A 77 -6.09 17.62 1.38
C VAL A 77 -5.77 18.56 2.54
N LYS A 78 -6.06 19.85 2.39
CA LYS A 78 -5.80 20.83 3.46
C LYS A 78 -6.56 20.51 4.74
N GLN A 79 -7.86 20.17 4.63
CA GLN A 79 -8.67 19.78 5.77
C GLN A 79 -8.15 18.51 6.45
N ASN A 80 -7.75 17.52 5.68
CA ASN A 80 -7.24 16.26 6.20
C ASN A 80 -5.89 16.44 6.93
N ILE A 81 -5.02 17.29 6.40
CA ILE A 81 -3.74 17.62 7.06
C ILE A 81 -3.97 18.32 8.41
N GLU A 82 -4.93 19.23 8.48
CA GLU A 82 -5.31 19.92 9.74
C GLU A 82 -5.84 18.93 10.79
N LYS A 83 -6.54 17.88 10.36
CA LYS A 83 -7.07 16.83 11.25
C LYS A 83 -6.05 15.78 11.64
N HIS A 84 -4.87 15.78 11.03
CA HIS A 84 -3.83 14.81 11.35
C HIS A 84 -3.18 15.11 12.69
N ASN A 85 -3.16 14.12 13.57
CA ASN A 85 -2.43 14.15 14.84
C ASN A 85 -1.38 13.04 14.84
N PRO A 86 -0.06 13.37 14.87
CA PRO A 86 0.99 12.35 14.87
C PRO A 86 0.93 11.36 16.04
N ASN A 87 0.28 11.74 17.13
CA ASN A 87 0.13 10.91 18.31
C ASN A 87 -1.15 10.04 18.29
N SER A 88 -2.00 10.23 17.27
CA SER A 88 -3.21 9.43 17.09
C SER A 88 -2.89 8.12 16.37
N SER A 89 -3.64 7.07 16.67
CA SER A 89 -3.60 5.82 15.94
C SER A 89 -4.24 5.87 14.55
N LEU A 90 -4.97 6.95 14.26
CA LEU A 90 -5.60 7.19 12.97
C LEU A 90 -4.78 8.17 12.12
N LEU A 91 -4.79 7.97 10.81
CA LEU A 91 -4.15 8.88 9.87
C LEU A 91 -4.85 10.25 9.83
N ILE A 92 -6.18 10.25 9.95
CA ILE A 92 -7.02 11.45 9.98
C ILE A 92 -8.01 11.33 11.13
N GLY A 93 -8.11 12.39 11.94
CA GLY A 93 -9.05 12.44 13.05
C GLY A 93 -8.65 11.59 14.25
N GLU A 94 -9.60 11.33 15.12
CA GLU A 94 -9.43 10.57 16.35
C GLU A 94 -10.57 9.55 16.50
N LEU A 95 -10.33 8.53 17.34
CA LEU A 95 -11.34 7.53 17.66
C LEU A 95 -12.49 8.16 18.45
N GLU A 96 -13.72 7.88 18.03
CA GLU A 96 -14.93 8.26 18.72
C GLU A 96 -15.44 7.12 19.60
N LYS A 97 -16.34 7.42 20.55
CA LYS A 97 -16.89 6.42 21.48
C LYS A 97 -17.66 5.30 20.78
N ASP A 98 -18.25 5.60 19.63
CA ASP A 98 -19.07 4.67 18.86
C ASP A 98 -18.26 3.83 17.87
N ASP A 99 -16.95 4.05 17.79
CA ASP A 99 -16.09 3.31 16.86
C ASP A 99 -15.89 1.86 17.32
N ILE A 100 -16.08 0.94 16.39
CA ILE A 100 -15.84 -0.49 16.63
C ILE A 100 -14.40 -0.81 16.26
N ILE A 101 -13.61 -1.11 17.28
CA ILE A 101 -12.21 -1.49 17.09
C ILE A 101 -12.11 -3.02 16.95
N LYS A 102 -11.57 -3.46 15.80
CA LYS A 102 -11.28 -4.87 15.56
C LYS A 102 -9.79 -5.08 15.40
N GLU A 103 -9.24 -5.98 16.17
CA GLU A 103 -7.85 -6.39 16.01
C GLU A 103 -7.69 -7.25 14.75
N ARG A 104 -6.74 -6.89 13.90
CA ARG A 104 -6.39 -7.69 12.74
C ARG A 104 -5.50 -8.85 13.17
N LYS A 105 -5.97 -10.05 12.99
CA LYS A 105 -5.16 -11.25 13.18
C LYS A 105 -4.26 -11.46 11.95
N ALA A 106 -2.97 -11.47 12.20
CA ALA A 106 -1.97 -11.77 11.18
C ALA A 106 -1.91 -13.28 10.88
#